data_19e369b9ceb529412970ac56b56be730
#
_entry.id   19e369b9ceb529412970ac56b56be730
#
_cell.length_a   1.000
_cell.length_b   1.000
_cell.length_c   1.000
_cell.angle_alpha   90.00
_cell.angle_beta   90.00
_cell.angle_gamma   90.00
#
_symmetry.space_group_name_H-M   'P 1'
#
loop_
_entity.id
_entity.type
_entity.pdbx_description
1 polymer ?
#
loop_
_entity_poly.entity_id
_entity_poly.type
_entity_poly.pdbx_seq_one_letter_code
_entity_poly.pdbx_strand_id
1 'polypeptide(L)'
;MKRIGVVGIPTGWSTLRLLDALEAKTGFRLCIDMAEVRLDLDTRTLWCRDVELTALDAVIVKKIAPSYSPDALDRMEILRFLANRGVPVFSNPDSMFRLIDRLSCTTTLRLGGIPMPPTVITEDPDEALGAVARFGKAIFKPLFSSKARGMVVIENGPDAPQAIAAYKAAGNQLFYIQQMVSHAGGRLDLGVSFLGGRYLATYARQGSDASWNTTTQSGGRYVPYTPSEAIIELAHKAQGLFPGMAFTCVDVVETPEGAAVYEVSAFGGFRGLLEACGLDAASAYADYVLENIA
;
A
#
# COMPACT_ATOMS: atom_id res chain seq x y z
N MET A 1 -22.60 -22.79 1.41
CA MET A 1 -21.14 -22.65 1.44
C MET A 1 -20.80 -21.33 0.73
N LYS A 2 -20.11 -20.38 1.40
CA LYS A 2 -19.77 -19.09 0.81
C LYS A 2 -18.62 -19.24 -0.18
N ARG A 3 -18.78 -18.64 -1.35
CA ARG A 3 -17.78 -18.64 -2.44
C ARG A 3 -17.07 -17.30 -2.49
N ILE A 4 -15.93 -17.20 -1.80
CA ILE A 4 -15.13 -15.95 -1.70
C ILE A 4 -13.85 -16.11 -2.51
N GLY A 5 -13.64 -15.27 -3.51
CA GLY A 5 -12.40 -15.23 -4.31
C GLY A 5 -11.36 -14.28 -3.71
N VAL A 6 -10.09 -14.58 -3.94
CA VAL A 6 -8.97 -13.69 -3.56
C VAL A 6 -8.26 -13.21 -4.81
N VAL A 7 -8.36 -11.91 -5.10
CA VAL A 7 -7.51 -11.26 -6.10
C VAL A 7 -6.12 -11.12 -5.54
N GLY A 8 -5.15 -11.77 -6.18
CA GLY A 8 -3.78 -11.79 -5.69
C GLY A 8 -2.78 -12.38 -6.67
N ILE A 9 -1.53 -12.40 -6.26
CA ILE A 9 -0.47 -13.08 -7.01
C ILE A 9 -0.46 -14.54 -6.57
N PRO A 10 -0.61 -15.52 -7.48
CA PRO A 10 -0.76 -16.94 -7.14
C PRO A 10 0.36 -17.50 -6.26
N THR A 11 1.59 -17.01 -6.43
CA THR A 11 2.77 -17.41 -5.64
C THR A 11 3.05 -16.46 -4.45
N GLY A 12 2.20 -15.45 -4.25
CA GLY A 12 2.40 -14.45 -3.21
C GLY A 12 2.10 -15.01 -1.81
N TRP A 13 3.06 -14.94 -0.90
CA TRP A 13 2.92 -15.47 0.46
C TRP A 13 1.63 -15.01 1.16
N SER A 14 1.31 -13.70 1.13
CA SER A 14 0.08 -13.18 1.76
C SER A 14 -1.19 -13.63 1.05
N THR A 15 -1.14 -13.86 -0.28
CA THR A 15 -2.25 -14.40 -1.05
C THR A 15 -2.53 -15.84 -0.63
N LEU A 16 -1.47 -16.67 -0.56
CA LEU A 16 -1.59 -18.08 -0.15
C LEU A 16 -2.15 -18.20 1.26
N ARG A 17 -1.63 -17.42 2.23
CA ARG A 17 -2.16 -17.41 3.60
C ARG A 17 -3.65 -17.08 3.68
N LEU A 18 -4.12 -16.12 2.87
CA LEU A 18 -5.52 -15.74 2.84
C LEU A 18 -6.38 -16.81 2.18
N LEU A 19 -5.89 -17.45 1.11
CA LEU A 19 -6.55 -18.58 0.47
C LEU A 19 -6.69 -19.75 1.44
N ASP A 20 -5.62 -20.10 2.17
CA ASP A 20 -5.63 -21.19 3.17
C ASP A 20 -6.65 -20.91 4.28
N ALA A 21 -6.69 -19.67 4.78
CA ALA A 21 -7.65 -19.25 5.81
C ALA A 21 -9.11 -19.33 5.33
N LEU A 22 -9.39 -18.89 4.11
CA LEU A 22 -10.74 -18.98 3.52
C LEU A 22 -11.16 -20.43 3.24
N GLU A 23 -10.26 -21.23 2.67
CA GLU A 23 -10.54 -22.64 2.39
C GLU A 23 -10.86 -23.42 3.67
N ALA A 24 -10.10 -23.19 4.74
CA ALA A 24 -10.35 -23.81 6.04
C ALA A 24 -11.73 -23.43 6.63
N LYS A 25 -12.22 -22.22 6.35
CA LYS A 25 -13.49 -21.71 6.89
C LYS A 25 -14.71 -22.00 5.99
N THR A 26 -14.50 -22.08 4.67
CA THR A 26 -15.60 -22.16 3.69
C THR A 26 -15.59 -23.44 2.86
N GLY A 27 -14.48 -24.17 2.80
CA GLY A 27 -14.28 -25.27 1.86
C GLY A 27 -14.12 -24.81 0.40
N PHE A 28 -14.03 -23.49 0.14
CA PHE A 28 -13.87 -22.92 -1.20
C PHE A 28 -12.53 -22.21 -1.35
N ARG A 29 -11.82 -22.49 -2.46
CA ARG A 29 -10.52 -21.89 -2.76
C ARG A 29 -10.50 -21.36 -4.19
N LEU A 30 -10.33 -20.04 -4.36
CA LEU A 30 -10.18 -19.42 -5.67
C LEU A 30 -9.17 -18.27 -5.60
N CYS A 31 -8.03 -18.45 -6.27
CA CYS A 31 -7.10 -17.34 -6.55
C CYS A 31 -7.47 -16.71 -7.89
N ILE A 32 -7.68 -15.41 -7.87
CA ILE A 32 -7.99 -14.61 -9.07
C ILE A 32 -6.72 -13.84 -9.44
N ASP A 33 -6.00 -14.31 -10.46
CA ASP A 33 -4.95 -13.53 -11.09
C ASP A 33 -5.58 -12.57 -12.10
N MET A 34 -5.37 -11.27 -11.91
CA MET A 34 -5.95 -10.25 -12.80
C MET A 34 -5.45 -10.35 -14.24
N ALA A 35 -4.33 -11.04 -14.48
CA ALA A 35 -3.85 -11.32 -15.85
C ALA A 35 -4.70 -12.38 -16.57
N GLU A 36 -5.49 -13.17 -15.85
CA GLU A 36 -6.35 -14.23 -16.38
C GLU A 36 -7.84 -13.83 -16.38
N VAL A 37 -8.13 -12.58 -16.04
CA VAL A 37 -9.51 -12.09 -15.96
C VAL A 37 -9.98 -11.63 -17.34
N ARG A 38 -11.20 -12.02 -17.71
CA ARG A 38 -11.90 -11.58 -18.92
C ARG A 38 -13.21 -10.88 -18.54
N LEU A 39 -13.34 -9.64 -18.95
CA LEU A 39 -14.58 -8.86 -18.85
C LEU A 39 -15.32 -8.93 -20.20
N ASP A 40 -16.57 -9.36 -20.16
CA ASP A 40 -17.50 -9.35 -21.29
C ASP A 40 -18.55 -8.28 -21.02
N LEU A 41 -18.50 -7.19 -21.77
CA LEU A 41 -19.39 -6.04 -21.60
C LEU A 41 -20.80 -6.29 -22.16
N ASP A 42 -20.94 -7.15 -23.17
CA ASP A 42 -22.24 -7.45 -23.76
C ASP A 42 -23.09 -8.32 -22.82
N THR A 43 -22.49 -9.35 -22.27
CA THR A 43 -23.15 -10.22 -21.28
C THR A 43 -23.08 -9.66 -19.86
N ARG A 44 -22.27 -8.64 -19.65
CA ARG A 44 -21.98 -8.02 -18.35
C ARG A 44 -21.48 -9.00 -17.30
N THR A 45 -20.62 -9.94 -17.72
CA THR A 45 -20.04 -10.98 -16.87
C THR A 45 -18.52 -10.80 -16.77
N LEU A 46 -17.99 -11.25 -15.65
CA LEU A 46 -16.55 -11.25 -15.38
C LEU A 46 -16.12 -12.67 -15.08
N TRP A 47 -15.09 -13.14 -15.76
CA TRP A 47 -14.59 -14.52 -15.65
C TRP A 47 -13.12 -14.56 -15.29
N CYS A 48 -12.74 -15.52 -14.47
CA CYS A 48 -11.34 -15.93 -14.31
C CYS A 48 -11.27 -17.42 -14.61
N ARG A 49 -10.62 -17.79 -15.72
CA ARG A 49 -10.67 -19.13 -16.29
C ARG A 49 -12.15 -19.58 -16.48
N ASP A 50 -12.55 -20.69 -15.85
CA ASP A 50 -13.89 -21.27 -15.94
C ASP A 50 -14.84 -20.81 -14.82
N VAL A 51 -14.39 -19.84 -13.97
CA VAL A 51 -15.20 -19.34 -12.85
C VAL A 51 -15.76 -17.97 -13.16
N GLU A 52 -17.09 -17.87 -13.13
CA GLU A 52 -17.78 -16.58 -13.22
C GLU A 52 -17.67 -15.83 -11.89
N LEU A 53 -17.00 -14.68 -11.92
CA LEU A 53 -16.75 -13.87 -10.73
C LEU A 53 -17.97 -13.07 -10.30
N THR A 54 -18.89 -12.76 -11.23
CA THR A 54 -20.17 -12.08 -10.93
C THR A 54 -21.16 -12.95 -10.14
N ALA A 55 -20.86 -14.25 -10.02
CA ALA A 55 -21.65 -15.21 -9.24
C ALA A 55 -21.01 -15.56 -7.88
N LEU A 56 -19.95 -14.85 -7.45
CA LEU A 56 -19.34 -15.03 -6.14
C LEU A 56 -20.10 -14.29 -5.04
N ASP A 57 -20.02 -14.79 -3.81
CA ASP A 57 -20.56 -14.10 -2.63
C ASP A 57 -19.74 -12.88 -2.24
N ALA A 58 -18.42 -12.88 -2.50
CA ALA A 58 -17.53 -11.75 -2.29
C ALA A 58 -16.17 -11.96 -2.97
N VAL A 59 -15.41 -10.85 -3.05
CA VAL A 59 -14.02 -10.87 -3.49
C VAL A 59 -13.16 -10.05 -2.52
N ILE A 60 -12.04 -10.62 -2.10
CA ILE A 60 -11.01 -9.92 -1.32
C ILE A 60 -9.87 -9.53 -2.25
N VAL A 61 -9.46 -8.26 -2.23
CA VAL A 61 -8.34 -7.79 -3.03
C VAL A 61 -7.09 -7.72 -2.18
N LYS A 62 -6.19 -8.68 -2.35
CA LYS A 62 -4.91 -8.71 -1.64
C LYS A 62 -3.77 -8.12 -2.43
N LYS A 63 -3.80 -8.22 -3.74
CA LYS A 63 -2.85 -7.60 -4.65
C LYS A 63 -3.36 -7.68 -6.09
N ILE A 64 -3.11 -6.65 -6.90
CA ILE A 64 -3.64 -6.57 -8.27
C ILE A 64 -2.59 -6.84 -9.36
N ALA A 65 -1.30 -6.72 -9.04
CA ALA A 65 -0.20 -6.95 -9.98
C ALA A 65 1.10 -7.25 -9.23
N PRO A 66 2.08 -7.93 -9.84
CA PRO A 66 3.42 -8.14 -9.27
C PRO A 66 4.19 -6.82 -9.06
N SER A 67 4.02 -5.89 -9.99
CA SER A 67 4.54 -4.52 -9.93
C SER A 67 3.40 -3.54 -10.21
N TYR A 68 3.53 -2.30 -9.73
CA TYR A 68 2.58 -1.24 -10.06
C TYR A 68 3.09 -0.44 -11.24
N SER A 69 2.16 -0.12 -12.14
CA SER A 69 2.32 0.72 -13.32
C SER A 69 0.97 1.40 -13.54
N PRO A 70 0.86 2.36 -14.44
CA PRO A 70 -0.44 2.90 -14.87
C PRO A 70 -1.44 1.83 -15.31
N ASP A 71 -0.99 0.72 -15.90
CA ASP A 71 -1.85 -0.42 -16.31
C ASP A 71 -2.59 -1.07 -15.13
N ALA A 72 -2.10 -0.89 -13.89
CA ALA A 72 -2.81 -1.34 -12.71
C ALA A 72 -4.17 -0.64 -12.53
N LEU A 73 -4.34 0.55 -13.13
CA LEU A 73 -5.59 1.31 -13.10
C LEU A 73 -6.70 0.58 -13.86
N ASP A 74 -6.38 -0.06 -15.00
CA ASP A 74 -7.34 -0.84 -15.78
C ASP A 74 -7.86 -2.04 -14.97
N ARG A 75 -6.99 -2.67 -14.20
CA ARG A 75 -7.37 -3.75 -13.27
C ARG A 75 -8.29 -3.27 -12.17
N MET A 76 -8.09 -2.05 -11.68
CA MET A 76 -9.00 -1.45 -10.70
C MET A 76 -10.37 -1.15 -11.31
N GLU A 77 -10.43 -0.72 -12.57
CA GLU A 77 -11.70 -0.49 -13.26
C GLU A 77 -12.50 -1.79 -13.44
N ILE A 78 -11.83 -2.90 -13.73
CA ILE A 78 -12.47 -4.22 -13.76
C ILE A 78 -13.06 -4.57 -12.38
N LEU A 79 -12.35 -4.27 -11.28
CA LEU A 79 -12.88 -4.51 -9.92
C LEU A 79 -14.03 -3.57 -9.57
N ARG A 80 -14.03 -2.32 -10.06
CA ARG A 80 -15.18 -1.40 -9.94
C ARG A 80 -16.40 -1.95 -10.67
N PHE A 81 -16.20 -2.49 -11.89
CA PHE A 81 -17.29 -3.16 -12.61
C PHE A 81 -17.88 -4.28 -11.76
N LEU A 82 -17.06 -5.15 -11.16
CA LEU A 82 -17.52 -6.26 -10.30
C LEU A 82 -18.33 -5.75 -9.10
N ALA A 83 -17.84 -4.70 -8.42
CA ALA A 83 -18.54 -4.06 -7.30
C ALA A 83 -19.90 -3.49 -7.74
N ASN A 84 -19.97 -2.85 -8.92
CA ASN A 84 -21.20 -2.31 -9.49
C ASN A 84 -22.17 -3.40 -9.96
N ARG A 85 -21.69 -4.64 -10.15
CA ARG A 85 -22.55 -5.81 -10.39
C ARG A 85 -23.15 -6.39 -9.09
N GLY A 86 -22.86 -5.76 -7.94
CA GLY A 86 -23.40 -6.17 -6.64
C GLY A 86 -22.57 -7.20 -5.89
N VAL A 87 -21.37 -7.57 -6.40
CA VAL A 87 -20.46 -8.45 -5.67
C VAL A 87 -19.67 -7.62 -4.65
N PRO A 88 -19.76 -7.89 -3.35
CA PRO A 88 -18.96 -7.21 -2.34
C PRO A 88 -17.46 -7.35 -2.62
N VAL A 89 -16.75 -6.22 -2.78
CA VAL A 89 -15.30 -6.19 -3.01
C VAL A 89 -14.61 -5.59 -1.78
N PHE A 90 -13.79 -6.37 -1.12
CA PHE A 90 -12.98 -5.99 0.04
C PHE A 90 -11.52 -5.75 -0.41
N SER A 91 -11.02 -4.53 -0.49
CA SER A 91 -11.57 -3.23 -0.14
C SER A 91 -12.20 -2.52 -1.33
N ASN A 92 -12.77 -1.31 -1.06
CA ASN A 92 -13.40 -0.47 -2.07
C ASN A 92 -12.43 -0.10 -3.20
N PRO A 93 -12.76 -0.36 -4.49
CA PRO A 93 -11.87 -0.10 -5.62
C PRO A 93 -11.51 1.38 -5.81
N ASP A 94 -12.42 2.32 -5.55
CA ASP A 94 -12.15 3.76 -5.71
C ASP A 94 -11.13 4.26 -4.69
N SER A 95 -11.19 3.77 -3.45
CA SER A 95 -10.19 4.08 -2.42
C SER A 95 -8.86 3.39 -2.70
N MET A 96 -8.87 2.14 -3.16
CA MET A 96 -7.65 1.45 -3.58
C MET A 96 -6.96 2.16 -4.73
N PHE A 97 -7.71 2.67 -5.71
CA PHE A 97 -7.18 3.47 -6.82
C PHE A 97 -6.37 4.67 -6.33
N ARG A 98 -6.92 5.42 -5.36
CA ARG A 98 -6.22 6.56 -4.75
C ARG A 98 -4.97 6.16 -3.97
N LEU A 99 -4.96 4.97 -3.39
CA LEU A 99 -3.84 4.48 -2.58
C LEU A 99 -2.69 3.90 -3.42
N ILE A 100 -2.98 3.38 -4.62
CA ILE A 100 -1.97 2.81 -5.52
C ILE A 100 -1.11 3.91 -6.13
N ASP A 101 -1.72 5.04 -6.50
CA ASP A 101 -1.01 6.22 -6.98
C ASP A 101 -0.49 7.03 -5.79
N ARG A 102 0.83 7.10 -5.67
CA ARG A 102 1.52 7.84 -4.59
C ARG A 102 1.10 9.31 -4.51
N LEU A 103 0.95 9.97 -5.65
CA LEU A 103 0.56 11.38 -5.68
C LEU A 103 -0.86 11.55 -5.17
N SER A 104 -1.80 10.73 -5.61
CA SER A 104 -3.19 10.77 -5.16
C SER A 104 -3.30 10.49 -3.66
N CYS A 105 -2.57 9.49 -3.14
CA CYS A 105 -2.49 9.21 -1.71
C CYS A 105 -1.97 10.42 -0.93
N THR A 106 -0.84 10.99 -1.36
CA THR A 106 -0.20 12.13 -0.69
C THR A 106 -1.08 13.37 -0.68
N THR A 107 -1.69 13.73 -1.80
CA THR A 107 -2.58 14.90 -1.89
C THR A 107 -3.80 14.73 -1.00
N THR A 108 -4.40 13.52 -0.96
CA THR A 108 -5.53 13.22 -0.07
C THR A 108 -5.13 13.39 1.41
N LEU A 109 -4.00 12.83 1.81
CA LEU A 109 -3.50 12.96 3.18
C LEU A 109 -3.19 14.41 3.56
N ARG A 110 -2.53 15.17 2.68
CA ARG A 110 -2.20 16.59 2.91
C ARG A 110 -3.45 17.47 3.04
N LEU A 111 -4.41 17.31 2.14
CA LEU A 111 -5.69 18.03 2.20
C LEU A 111 -6.50 17.65 3.44
N GLY A 112 -6.36 16.42 3.93
CA GLY A 112 -6.94 15.95 5.20
C GLY A 112 -6.20 16.43 6.45
N GLY A 113 -5.15 17.26 6.30
CA GLY A 113 -4.38 17.82 7.43
C GLY A 113 -3.50 16.79 8.15
N ILE A 114 -3.08 15.73 7.45
CA ILE A 114 -2.17 14.72 8.00
C ILE A 114 -0.72 15.23 7.95
N PRO A 115 0.01 15.23 9.08
CA PRO A 115 1.44 15.50 9.10
C PRO A 115 2.21 14.51 8.21
N MET A 116 3.04 15.04 7.31
CA MET A 116 3.88 14.27 6.39
C MET A 116 5.23 14.97 6.23
N PRO A 117 6.32 14.27 5.88
CA PRO A 117 7.56 14.95 5.52
C PRO A 117 7.35 15.96 4.39
N PRO A 118 8.05 17.12 4.38
CA PRO A 118 7.96 18.11 3.33
C PRO A 118 8.13 17.48 1.94
N THR A 119 7.23 17.82 1.02
CA THR A 119 7.17 17.19 -0.31
C THR A 119 6.92 18.25 -1.39
N VAL A 120 7.63 18.12 -2.50
CA VAL A 120 7.48 18.93 -3.72
C VAL A 120 7.21 18.02 -4.90
N ILE A 121 6.31 18.46 -5.76
CA ILE A 121 5.94 17.74 -7.00
C ILE A 121 6.15 18.69 -8.16
N THR A 122 6.96 18.28 -9.15
CA THR A 122 7.24 19.10 -10.35
C THR A 122 7.69 18.20 -11.51
N GLU A 123 7.61 18.69 -12.73
CA GLU A 123 8.26 18.10 -13.92
C GLU A 123 9.49 18.92 -14.36
N ASP A 124 9.67 20.10 -13.74
CA ASP A 124 10.76 21.02 -14.01
C ASP A 124 12.02 20.62 -13.24
N PRO A 125 13.15 20.33 -13.91
CA PRO A 125 14.41 19.99 -13.26
C PRO A 125 15.01 21.11 -12.40
N ASP A 126 14.79 22.37 -12.75
CA ASP A 126 15.31 23.51 -11.97
C ASP A 126 14.54 23.66 -10.66
N GLU A 127 13.22 23.50 -10.68
CA GLU A 127 12.38 23.43 -9.48
C GLU A 127 12.74 22.21 -8.61
N ALA A 128 13.06 21.07 -9.24
CA ALA A 128 13.51 19.88 -8.53
C ALA A 128 14.85 20.11 -7.82
N LEU A 129 15.79 20.79 -8.49
CA LEU A 129 17.07 21.18 -7.91
C LEU A 129 16.89 22.16 -6.74
N GLY A 130 15.99 23.15 -6.90
CA GLY A 130 15.60 24.07 -5.83
C GLY A 130 15.02 23.36 -4.61
N ALA A 131 14.21 22.30 -4.81
CA ALA A 131 13.68 21.49 -3.74
C ALA A 131 14.80 20.71 -3.00
N VAL A 132 15.74 20.10 -3.74
CA VAL A 132 16.92 19.44 -3.15
C VAL A 132 17.77 20.41 -2.34
N ALA A 133 18.02 21.60 -2.86
CA ALA A 133 18.77 22.64 -2.14
C ALA A 133 18.09 23.04 -0.83
N ARG A 134 16.76 23.19 -0.84
CA ARG A 134 15.96 23.52 0.35
C ARG A 134 15.94 22.39 1.38
N PHE A 135 15.85 21.13 0.94
CA PHE A 135 15.76 19.98 1.84
C PHE A 135 17.12 19.48 2.34
N GLY A 136 18.21 19.88 1.69
CA GLY A 136 19.56 19.35 1.92
C GLY A 136 19.75 17.93 1.42
N LYS A 137 18.80 17.03 1.75
CA LYS A 137 18.76 15.64 1.31
C LYS A 137 17.33 15.22 1.03
N ALA A 138 17.08 14.71 -0.15
CA ALA A 138 15.74 14.36 -0.61
C ALA A 138 15.66 12.94 -1.18
N ILE A 139 14.48 12.34 -1.08
CA ILE A 139 14.16 11.05 -1.68
C ILE A 139 13.23 11.30 -2.88
N PHE A 140 13.69 10.92 -4.06
CA PHE A 140 12.89 10.91 -5.27
C PHE A 140 12.17 9.56 -5.36
N LYS A 141 10.83 9.58 -5.49
CA LYS A 141 10.00 8.39 -5.41
C LYS A 141 9.18 8.21 -6.68
N PRO A 142 9.27 7.08 -7.40
CA PRO A 142 8.35 6.79 -8.51
C PRO A 142 6.90 6.77 -8.01
N LEU A 143 5.96 7.24 -8.83
CA LEU A 143 4.54 7.30 -8.45
C LEU A 143 3.95 5.91 -8.24
N PHE A 144 4.28 4.97 -9.13
CA PHE A 144 3.81 3.59 -9.08
C PHE A 144 4.95 2.66 -8.65
N SER A 145 5.19 2.58 -7.35
CA SER A 145 6.22 1.70 -6.81
C SER A 145 5.88 1.22 -5.40
N SER A 146 6.52 0.15 -4.99
CA SER A 146 6.42 -0.40 -3.64
C SER A 146 7.78 -0.91 -3.17
N LYS A 147 7.98 -1.01 -1.85
CA LYS A 147 9.21 -1.56 -1.23
C LYS A 147 10.48 -0.77 -1.64
N ALA A 148 10.37 0.55 -1.71
CA ALA A 148 11.44 1.47 -2.09
C ALA A 148 12.07 1.23 -3.49
N ARG A 149 11.44 0.44 -4.36
CA ARG A 149 11.96 0.19 -5.71
C ARG A 149 12.00 1.46 -6.54
N GLY A 150 13.15 1.72 -7.17
CA GLY A 150 13.35 2.90 -8.01
C GLY A 150 13.42 4.23 -7.24
N MET A 151 13.38 4.20 -5.91
CA MET A 151 13.63 5.40 -5.12
C MET A 151 15.12 5.74 -5.12
N VAL A 152 15.44 7.02 -5.25
CA VAL A 152 16.81 7.55 -5.28
C VAL A 152 16.95 8.65 -4.23
N VAL A 153 18.02 8.60 -3.45
CA VAL A 153 18.40 9.68 -2.54
C VAL A 153 19.32 10.64 -3.28
N ILE A 154 18.96 11.92 -3.29
CA ILE A 154 19.78 12.99 -3.89
C ILE A 154 20.11 14.00 -2.80
N GLU A 155 21.40 14.28 -2.63
CA GLU A 155 21.91 15.27 -1.70
C GLU A 155 22.21 16.59 -2.45
N ASN A 156 22.08 17.71 -1.74
CA ASN A 156 22.46 18.99 -2.29
C ASN A 156 23.98 19.04 -2.53
N GLY A 157 24.38 19.23 -3.77
CA GLY A 157 25.77 19.23 -4.18
C GLY A 157 25.96 19.28 -5.69
N PRO A 158 27.22 19.27 -6.17
CA PRO A 158 27.54 19.43 -7.60
C PRO A 158 26.96 18.30 -8.47
N ASP A 159 26.72 17.11 -7.92
CA ASP A 159 26.20 15.94 -8.65
C ASP A 159 24.65 15.92 -8.74
N ALA A 160 23.95 16.79 -7.99
CA ALA A 160 22.50 16.80 -7.94
C ALA A 160 21.83 17.00 -9.32
N PRO A 161 22.29 17.93 -10.19
CA PRO A 161 21.69 18.09 -11.53
C PRO A 161 21.80 16.82 -12.38
N GLN A 162 22.96 16.15 -12.34
CA GLN A 162 23.17 14.90 -13.08
C GLN A 162 22.28 13.76 -12.54
N ALA A 163 22.13 13.66 -11.22
CA ALA A 163 21.28 12.66 -10.58
C ALA A 163 19.79 12.86 -10.93
N ILE A 164 19.31 14.11 -10.95
CA ILE A 164 17.95 14.48 -11.38
C ILE A 164 17.73 14.12 -12.85
N ALA A 165 18.67 14.45 -13.72
CA ALA A 165 18.60 14.11 -15.14
C ALA A 165 18.56 12.58 -15.35
N ALA A 166 19.37 11.82 -14.63
CA ALA A 166 19.38 10.36 -14.67
C ALA A 166 18.06 9.76 -14.18
N TYR A 167 17.46 10.31 -13.11
CA TYR A 167 16.17 9.90 -12.61
C TYR A 167 15.05 10.13 -13.63
N LYS A 168 15.07 11.26 -14.33
CA LYS A 168 14.13 11.57 -15.43
C LYS A 168 14.31 10.60 -16.62
N ALA A 169 15.55 10.36 -17.02
CA ALA A 169 15.89 9.45 -18.10
C ALA A 169 15.48 7.97 -17.81
N ALA A 170 15.37 7.59 -16.54
CA ALA A 170 14.84 6.30 -16.11
C ALA A 170 13.30 6.17 -16.24
N GLY A 171 12.62 7.14 -16.87
CA GLY A 171 11.18 7.12 -17.16
C GLY A 171 10.30 7.83 -16.14
N ASN A 172 10.89 8.54 -15.16
CA ASN A 172 10.15 9.29 -14.15
C ASN A 172 9.95 10.74 -14.60
N GLN A 173 8.95 11.01 -15.42
CA GLN A 173 8.68 12.35 -15.96
C GLN A 173 8.33 13.35 -14.86
N LEU A 174 7.48 12.94 -13.91
CA LEU A 174 7.11 13.72 -12.75
C LEU A 174 7.99 13.37 -11.57
N PHE A 175 8.59 14.37 -10.96
CA PHE A 175 9.41 14.26 -9.77
C PHE A 175 8.54 14.35 -8.51
N TYR A 176 8.43 13.27 -7.77
CA TYR A 176 7.94 13.25 -6.39
C TYR A 176 9.15 13.33 -5.46
N ILE A 177 9.36 14.48 -4.86
CA ILE A 177 10.55 14.84 -4.08
C ILE A 177 10.14 15.02 -2.63
N GLN A 178 10.59 14.15 -1.75
CA GLN A 178 10.28 14.23 -0.33
C GLN A 178 11.56 14.41 0.49
N GLN A 179 11.52 15.33 1.46
CA GLN A 179 12.63 15.53 2.38
C GLN A 179 12.95 14.21 3.10
N MET A 180 14.22 13.85 3.14
CA MET A 180 14.66 12.74 3.97
C MET A 180 14.69 13.20 5.43
N VAL A 181 13.79 12.65 6.25
CA VAL A 181 13.68 13.00 7.66
C VAL A 181 14.53 12.10 8.53
N SER A 182 14.97 12.62 9.69
CA SER A 182 15.65 11.84 10.71
C SER A 182 14.65 11.13 11.60
N HIS A 183 15.00 9.94 12.08
CA HIS A 183 14.19 9.19 13.04
C HIS A 183 14.53 9.62 14.48
N ALA A 184 13.53 9.73 15.36
CA ALA A 184 13.71 10.17 16.75
C ALA A 184 14.39 9.13 17.65
N GLY A 185 14.18 7.83 17.37
CA GLY A 185 14.59 6.72 18.25
C GLY A 185 15.27 5.55 17.53
N GLY A 186 16.19 5.83 16.61
CA GLY A 186 16.75 4.80 15.74
C GLY A 186 15.93 4.67 14.45
N ARG A 187 16.43 3.88 13.50
CA ARG A 187 15.83 3.78 12.16
C ARG A 187 14.64 2.82 12.16
N LEU A 188 13.49 3.31 12.62
CA LEU A 188 12.24 2.58 12.73
C LEU A 188 11.14 3.22 11.88
N ASP A 189 10.54 2.47 10.97
CA ASP A 189 9.29 2.84 10.31
C ASP A 189 8.17 1.94 10.84
N LEU A 190 7.09 2.55 11.30
CA LEU A 190 5.97 1.85 11.91
C LEU A 190 4.94 1.46 10.87
N GLY A 191 4.43 0.22 10.96
CA GLY A 191 3.26 -0.23 10.20
C GLY A 191 2.07 -0.35 11.14
N VAL A 192 1.19 0.66 11.14
CA VAL A 192 -0.02 0.69 11.96
C VAL A 192 -1.17 0.12 11.14
N SER A 193 -1.68 -1.04 11.54
CA SER A 193 -2.65 -1.81 10.75
C SER A 193 -4.06 -1.72 11.29
N PHE A 194 -5.04 -1.66 10.37
CA PHE A 194 -6.46 -1.59 10.65
C PHE A 194 -7.22 -2.65 9.87
N LEU A 195 -8.28 -3.19 10.48
CA LEU A 195 -9.23 -4.10 9.86
C LEU A 195 -10.66 -3.57 10.13
N GLY A 196 -11.42 -3.34 9.08
CA GLY A 196 -12.75 -2.73 9.19
C GLY A 196 -12.73 -1.35 9.85
N GLY A 197 -11.66 -0.57 9.66
CA GLY A 197 -11.46 0.72 10.30
C GLY A 197 -11.04 0.65 11.78
N ARG A 198 -10.97 -0.55 12.39
CA ARG A 198 -10.57 -0.74 13.79
C ARG A 198 -9.07 -1.05 13.86
N TYR A 199 -8.38 -0.46 14.83
CA TYR A 199 -6.97 -0.75 15.11
C TYR A 199 -6.78 -2.26 15.35
N LEU A 200 -5.81 -2.84 14.66
CA LEU A 200 -5.51 -4.26 14.74
C LEU A 200 -4.21 -4.51 15.52
N ALA A 201 -3.10 -3.97 15.06
CA ALA A 201 -1.80 -4.02 15.72
C ALA A 201 -0.79 -3.09 15.01
N THR A 202 0.35 -2.86 15.68
CA THR A 202 1.48 -2.12 15.12
C THR A 202 2.76 -2.96 15.21
N TYR A 203 3.52 -2.95 14.14
CA TYR A 203 4.88 -3.47 14.11
C TYR A 203 5.84 -2.37 13.64
N ALA A 204 7.13 -2.49 13.99
CA ALA A 204 8.15 -1.65 13.40
C ALA A 204 8.98 -2.42 12.35
N ARG A 205 9.43 -1.70 11.34
CA ARG A 205 10.52 -2.14 10.45
C ARG A 205 11.80 -1.45 10.90
N GLN A 206 12.70 -2.24 11.48
CA GLN A 206 14.00 -1.77 11.89
C GLN A 206 14.97 -1.83 10.72
N GLY A 207 15.49 -0.68 10.30
CA GLY A 207 16.50 -0.60 9.24
C GLY A 207 17.85 -1.13 9.68
N SER A 208 18.68 -1.50 8.70
CA SER A 208 20.08 -1.86 8.91
C SER A 208 21.01 -0.69 8.57
N ASP A 209 22.24 -0.74 9.02
CA ASP A 209 23.24 0.29 8.69
C ASP A 209 23.70 0.22 7.23
N ALA A 210 23.40 -0.89 6.54
CA ALA A 210 23.76 -1.09 5.14
C ALA A 210 22.84 -0.35 4.15
N SER A 211 21.70 0.22 4.60
CA SER A 211 20.72 0.87 3.72
C SER A 211 20.10 2.10 4.37
N TRP A 212 19.75 3.08 3.53
CA TRP A 212 19.03 4.27 3.97
C TRP A 212 17.54 4.00 4.29
N ASN A 213 16.96 2.92 3.77
CA ASN A 213 15.55 2.54 4.00
C ASN A 213 15.43 1.34 4.94
N THR A 214 14.22 1.11 5.44
CA THR A 214 13.90 0.07 6.43
C THR A 214 13.30 -1.19 5.82
N THR A 215 13.26 -1.30 4.47
CA THR A 215 12.60 -2.44 3.83
C THR A 215 13.34 -3.75 4.10
N THR A 216 12.59 -4.85 4.18
CA THR A 216 13.18 -6.19 4.37
C THR A 216 14.05 -6.62 3.19
N GLN A 217 13.86 -6.06 2.00
CA GLN A 217 14.71 -6.29 0.83
C GLN A 217 16.08 -5.63 0.98
N SER A 218 16.19 -4.60 1.81
CA SER A 218 17.42 -3.87 2.12
C SER A 218 18.02 -4.26 3.47
N GLY A 219 17.68 -5.45 3.99
CA GLY A 219 18.21 -5.97 5.25
C GLY A 219 17.44 -5.52 6.49
N GLY A 220 16.31 -4.81 6.35
CA GLY A 220 15.42 -4.48 7.45
C GLY A 220 14.71 -5.72 8.00
N ARG A 221 14.29 -5.66 9.27
CA ARG A 221 13.55 -6.73 9.95
C ARG A 221 12.31 -6.21 10.66
N TYR A 222 11.30 -7.06 10.80
CA TYR A 222 10.13 -6.75 11.60
C TYR A 222 10.46 -6.97 13.09
N VAL A 223 10.07 -6.00 13.93
CA VAL A 223 10.25 -6.07 15.38
C VAL A 223 8.96 -5.64 16.08
N PRO A 224 8.68 -6.18 17.28
CA PRO A 224 7.57 -5.72 18.12
C PRO A 224 7.68 -4.22 18.41
N TYR A 225 6.53 -3.55 18.44
CA TYR A 225 6.47 -2.14 18.78
C TYR A 225 5.13 -1.81 19.46
N THR A 226 5.22 -1.08 20.58
CA THR A 226 4.03 -0.57 21.29
C THR A 226 3.89 0.91 20.96
N PRO A 227 2.93 1.31 20.10
CA PRO A 227 2.73 2.71 19.72
C PRO A 227 2.08 3.49 20.86
N SER A 228 2.34 4.81 20.90
CA SER A 228 1.54 5.71 21.73
C SER A 228 0.12 5.84 21.13
N GLU A 229 -0.84 6.26 21.97
CA GLU A 229 -2.21 6.52 21.53
C GLU A 229 -2.25 7.57 20.40
N ALA A 230 -1.42 8.60 20.49
CA ALA A 230 -1.30 9.63 19.46
C ALA A 230 -0.89 9.08 18.09
N ILE A 231 -0.03 8.06 18.03
CA ILE A 231 0.34 7.39 16.77
C ILE A 231 -0.84 6.61 16.20
N ILE A 232 -1.59 5.90 17.06
CA ILE A 232 -2.79 5.15 16.63
C ILE A 232 -3.85 6.12 16.10
N GLU A 233 -4.11 7.23 16.80
CA GLU A 233 -5.06 8.26 16.39
C GLU A 233 -4.67 8.93 15.07
N LEU A 234 -3.38 9.28 14.90
CA LEU A 234 -2.85 9.84 13.66
C LEU A 234 -3.08 8.87 12.50
N ALA A 235 -2.72 7.61 12.69
CA ALA A 235 -2.88 6.57 11.67
C ALA A 235 -4.38 6.30 11.38
N HIS A 236 -5.23 6.29 12.41
CA HIS A 236 -6.68 6.15 12.26
C HIS A 236 -7.29 7.30 11.46
N LYS A 237 -6.87 8.54 11.74
CA LYS A 237 -7.29 9.72 10.96
C LYS A 237 -6.83 9.60 9.50
N ALA A 238 -5.59 9.17 9.26
CA ALA A 238 -5.05 9.02 7.91
C ALA A 238 -5.81 7.95 7.09
N GLN A 239 -6.02 6.76 7.64
CA GLN A 239 -6.75 5.69 6.95
C GLN A 239 -8.22 6.04 6.73
N GLY A 240 -8.83 6.81 7.63
CA GLY A 240 -10.23 7.27 7.53
C GLY A 240 -10.52 8.17 6.33
N LEU A 241 -9.49 8.74 5.70
CA LEU A 241 -9.63 9.51 4.45
C LEU A 241 -9.89 8.63 3.21
N PHE A 242 -9.82 7.31 3.37
CA PHE A 242 -10.03 6.33 2.31
C PHE A 242 -11.18 5.39 2.69
N PRO A 243 -12.44 5.81 2.47
CA PRO A 243 -13.62 5.07 2.93
C PRO A 243 -13.76 3.71 2.26
N GLY A 244 -14.31 2.73 2.99
CA GLY A 244 -14.55 1.38 2.48
C GLY A 244 -13.30 0.51 2.34
N MET A 245 -12.16 0.95 2.91
CA MET A 245 -10.97 0.11 3.00
C MET A 245 -11.15 -0.92 4.12
N ALA A 246 -11.21 -2.20 3.75
CA ALA A 246 -11.38 -3.29 4.72
C ALA A 246 -10.09 -3.56 5.51
N PHE A 247 -8.94 -3.60 4.83
CA PHE A 247 -7.63 -3.81 5.46
C PHE A 247 -6.64 -2.75 4.99
N THR A 248 -6.10 -1.97 5.92
CA THR A 248 -5.09 -0.93 5.65
C THR A 248 -3.87 -1.08 6.55
N CYS A 249 -2.76 -0.52 6.11
CA CYS A 249 -1.57 -0.30 6.93
C CYS A 249 -1.06 1.11 6.66
N VAL A 250 -0.93 1.90 7.71
CA VAL A 250 -0.39 3.26 7.65
C VAL A 250 1.08 3.22 8.02
N ASP A 251 1.93 3.72 7.12
CA ASP A 251 3.35 3.82 7.35
C ASP A 251 3.66 5.15 8.05
N VAL A 252 4.10 5.06 9.31
CA VAL A 252 4.38 6.20 10.20
C VAL A 252 5.85 6.24 10.56
N VAL A 253 6.42 7.44 10.63
CA VAL A 253 7.76 7.69 11.18
C VAL A 253 7.65 8.63 12.37
N GLU A 254 8.44 8.37 13.40
CA GLU A 254 8.64 9.31 14.50
C GLU A 254 9.89 10.15 14.20
N THR A 255 9.69 11.45 14.11
CA THR A 255 10.76 12.43 13.89
C THR A 255 10.97 13.28 15.16
N PRO A 256 12.08 14.02 15.30
CA PRO A 256 12.24 14.97 16.39
C PRO A 256 11.12 16.01 16.53
N GLU A 257 10.44 16.31 15.42
CA GLU A 257 9.34 17.27 15.34
C GLU A 257 7.97 16.63 15.62
N GLY A 258 7.92 15.30 15.75
CA GLY A 258 6.69 14.54 15.98
C GLY A 258 6.46 13.43 14.96
N ALA A 259 5.34 12.74 15.09
CA ALA A 259 4.98 11.65 14.18
C ALA A 259 4.49 12.19 12.83
N ALA A 260 4.93 11.55 11.73
CA ALA A 260 4.53 11.87 10.38
C ALA A 260 4.15 10.61 9.60
N VAL A 261 3.20 10.73 8.66
CA VAL A 261 2.75 9.63 7.81
C VAL A 261 3.50 9.67 6.49
N TYR A 262 4.03 8.53 6.06
CA TYR A 262 4.59 8.38 4.72
C TYR A 262 3.51 8.04 3.68
N GLU A 263 2.68 7.05 3.97
CA GLU A 263 1.62 6.58 3.07
C GLU A 263 0.59 5.73 3.82
N VAL A 264 -0.56 5.52 3.21
CA VAL A 264 -1.52 4.48 3.55
C VAL A 264 -1.47 3.41 2.48
N SER A 265 -1.22 2.17 2.85
CA SER A 265 -1.13 1.04 1.93
C SER A 265 -2.48 0.42 1.64
N ALA A 266 -2.84 0.27 0.35
CA ALA A 266 -4.04 -0.45 -0.09
C ALA A 266 -3.98 -1.96 0.23
N PHE A 267 -2.78 -2.52 0.31
CA PHE A 267 -2.55 -3.96 0.48
C PHE A 267 -1.61 -4.22 1.66
N GLY A 268 -2.03 -3.85 2.86
CA GLY A 268 -1.24 -3.97 4.09
C GLY A 268 -0.57 -5.34 4.26
N GLY A 269 0.66 -5.35 4.75
CA GLY A 269 1.50 -6.56 4.85
C GLY A 269 1.08 -7.46 6.03
N PHE A 270 0.74 -8.73 5.76
CA PHE A 270 0.46 -9.70 6.84
C PHE A 270 1.74 -10.17 7.56
N ARG A 271 2.89 -10.12 6.86
CA ARG A 271 4.13 -10.69 7.39
C ARG A 271 4.61 -9.96 8.63
N GLY A 272 4.60 -8.63 8.64
CA GLY A 272 5.01 -7.85 9.80
C GLY A 272 4.12 -8.13 11.04
N LEU A 273 2.81 -8.28 10.83
CA LEU A 273 1.86 -8.64 11.90
C LEU A 273 2.13 -10.04 12.45
N LEU A 274 2.44 -11.00 11.59
CA LEU A 274 2.75 -12.35 12.03
C LEU A 274 4.09 -12.41 12.75
N GLU A 275 5.17 -11.88 12.16
CA GLU A 275 6.54 -12.02 12.68
C GLU A 275 6.80 -11.18 13.93
N ALA A 276 6.20 -9.97 13.99
CA ALA A 276 6.44 -9.07 15.13
C ALA A 276 5.35 -9.13 16.21
N CYS A 277 4.10 -9.43 15.85
CA CYS A 277 2.97 -9.40 16.79
C CYS A 277 2.37 -10.79 17.05
N GLY A 278 2.80 -11.85 16.36
CA GLY A 278 2.20 -13.17 16.44
C GLY A 278 0.76 -13.26 15.92
N LEU A 279 0.32 -12.25 15.14
CA LEU A 279 -1.07 -12.10 14.72
C LEU A 279 -1.27 -12.65 13.31
N ASP A 280 -2.18 -13.62 13.15
CA ASP A 280 -2.60 -14.14 11.83
C ASP A 280 -3.64 -13.21 11.19
N ALA A 281 -3.15 -12.17 10.51
CA ALA A 281 -3.98 -11.20 9.83
C ALA A 281 -4.79 -11.80 8.67
N ALA A 282 -4.35 -12.92 8.09
CA ALA A 282 -5.10 -13.60 7.03
C ALA A 282 -6.37 -14.25 7.59
N SER A 283 -6.27 -14.95 8.73
CA SER A 283 -7.43 -15.52 9.42
C SER A 283 -8.38 -14.43 9.90
N ALA A 284 -7.87 -13.38 10.54
CA ALA A 284 -8.68 -12.25 11.00
C ALA A 284 -9.43 -11.55 9.84
N TYR A 285 -8.77 -11.38 8.70
CA TYR A 285 -9.42 -10.77 7.53
C TYR A 285 -10.48 -11.68 6.91
N ALA A 286 -10.24 -12.99 6.87
CA ALA A 286 -11.25 -13.97 6.42
C ALA A 286 -12.50 -13.94 7.32
N ASP A 287 -12.32 -13.90 8.65
CA ASP A 287 -13.43 -13.78 9.61
C ASP A 287 -14.22 -12.48 9.39
N TYR A 288 -13.51 -11.36 9.30
CA TYR A 288 -14.13 -10.07 9.03
C TYR A 288 -14.99 -10.07 7.76
N VAL A 289 -14.51 -10.68 6.67
CA VAL A 289 -15.28 -10.76 5.43
C VAL A 289 -16.51 -11.65 5.60
N LEU A 290 -16.38 -12.81 6.24
CA LEU A 290 -17.50 -13.72 6.49
C LEU A 290 -18.60 -13.09 7.36
N GLU A 291 -18.23 -12.23 8.31
CA GLU A 291 -19.16 -11.49 9.17
C GLU A 291 -19.87 -10.34 8.45
N ASN A 292 -19.30 -9.83 7.33
CA ASN A 292 -19.79 -8.65 6.60
C ASN A 292 -20.37 -8.97 5.22
N ILE A 293 -20.60 -10.22 4.89
CA ILE A 293 -21.36 -10.66 3.71
C ILE A 293 -22.68 -11.33 4.12
N ALA A 294 -23.75 -10.96 3.43
CA ALA A 294 -25.10 -11.48 3.69
C ALA A 294 -25.24 -12.99 3.40
#